data_9c81c5caf78842713546d26c08f67b83
#
_entry.id   9c81c5caf78842713546d26c08f67b83
#
_cell.length_a   1.000
_cell.length_b   1.000
_cell.length_c   1.000
_cell.angle_alpha   90.00
_cell.angle_beta   90.00
_cell.angle_gamma   90.00
#
_symmetry.space_group_name_H-M   'P 1'
#
loop_
_entity.id
_entity.type
_entity.pdbx_description
1 polymer ?
#
loop_
_entity_poly.entity_id
_entity_poly.type
_entity_poly.pdbx_seq_one_letter_code
_entity_poly.pdbx_strand_id
1 'polypeptide(L)'
;MTGNIKKQAILFLVLLGVISLLSDFTHEGARSIYGPFLGLIGASAFVVSFTSGLGEFIGQALRIATGVIADKSKKYWGMMFLGYAVNLLAIPLLAFVDASIWQVAIVLILLERVGKAIRAPAKSALVSFTTPHLGAGKSFAIQEVLDQIGAFWDPCSPLPF
;
A
#
# COMPACT_ATOMS: atom_id res chain seq x y z
N MET A 1 19.45 -16.43 -26.08
CA MET A 1 19.24 -15.07 -25.53
C MET A 1 17.92 -14.93 -24.76
N THR A 2 16.84 -15.59 -25.15
CA THR A 2 15.50 -15.51 -24.50
C THR A 2 15.45 -15.98 -23.05
N GLY A 3 16.28 -16.95 -22.64
CA GLY A 3 16.28 -17.48 -21.26
C GLY A 3 16.80 -16.47 -20.21
N ASN A 4 17.74 -15.60 -20.58
CA ASN A 4 18.29 -14.62 -19.66
C ASN A 4 17.31 -13.47 -19.40
N ILE A 5 16.58 -13.04 -20.42
CA ILE A 5 15.55 -11.97 -20.30
C ILE A 5 14.41 -12.44 -19.39
N LYS A 6 13.95 -13.69 -19.53
CA LYS A 6 12.92 -14.26 -18.64
C LYS A 6 13.38 -14.30 -17.19
N LYS A 7 14.62 -14.70 -16.93
CA LYS A 7 15.19 -14.72 -15.56
C LYS A 7 15.24 -13.31 -14.96
N GLN A 8 15.67 -12.32 -15.74
CA GLN A 8 15.69 -10.92 -15.31
C GLN A 8 14.28 -10.39 -15.02
N ALA A 9 13.28 -10.72 -15.85
CA ALA A 9 11.90 -10.33 -15.64
C ALA A 9 11.32 -10.96 -14.34
N ILE A 10 11.63 -12.23 -14.08
CA ILE A 10 11.21 -12.87 -12.82
C ILE A 10 11.90 -12.23 -11.62
N LEU A 11 13.21 -12.00 -11.69
CA LEU A 11 13.96 -11.34 -10.61
C LEU A 11 13.39 -9.96 -10.32
N PHE A 12 13.10 -9.18 -11.36
CA PHE A 12 12.46 -7.87 -11.21
C PHE A 12 11.11 -7.96 -10.50
N LEU A 13 10.24 -8.90 -10.91
CA LEU A 13 8.94 -9.12 -10.27
C LEU A 13 9.07 -9.54 -8.82
N VAL A 14 10.01 -10.43 -8.52
CA VAL A 14 10.25 -10.89 -7.14
C VAL A 14 10.75 -9.74 -6.27
N LEU A 15 11.71 -8.95 -6.74
CA LEU A 15 12.21 -7.79 -5.98
C LEU A 15 11.10 -6.75 -5.75
N LEU A 16 10.35 -6.42 -6.79
CA LEU A 16 9.21 -5.50 -6.68
C LEU A 16 8.14 -6.06 -5.72
N GLY A 17 7.88 -7.36 -5.80
CA GLY A 17 6.94 -8.06 -4.95
C GLY A 17 7.37 -8.11 -3.49
N VAL A 18 8.66 -8.34 -3.19
CA VAL A 18 9.19 -8.30 -1.82
C VAL A 18 9.05 -6.92 -1.21
N ILE A 19 9.35 -5.85 -1.96
CA ILE A 19 9.13 -4.46 -1.49
C ILE A 19 7.65 -4.23 -1.19
N SER A 20 6.77 -4.69 -2.07
CA SER A 20 5.33 -4.58 -1.89
C SER A 20 4.85 -5.37 -0.67
N LEU A 21 5.30 -6.63 -0.52
CA LEU A 21 5.00 -7.50 0.61
C LEU A 21 5.34 -6.83 1.94
N LEU A 22 6.56 -6.30 2.08
CA LEU A 22 6.99 -5.61 3.32
C LEU A 22 6.14 -4.37 3.59
N SER A 23 5.79 -3.61 2.56
CA SER A 23 4.93 -2.44 2.71
C SER A 23 3.49 -2.82 3.05
N ASP A 24 2.94 -3.88 2.45
CA ASP A 24 1.58 -4.35 2.73
C ASP A 24 1.50 -4.96 4.13
N PHE A 25 2.52 -5.70 4.56
CA PHE A 25 2.67 -6.16 5.94
C PHE A 25 2.62 -5.00 6.95
N THR A 26 3.40 -3.93 6.69
CA THR A 26 3.42 -2.74 7.55
C THR A 26 2.06 -2.02 7.55
N HIS A 27 1.42 -1.92 6.38
CA HIS A 27 0.12 -1.29 6.21
C HIS A 27 -1.01 -2.03 6.93
N GLU A 28 -1.11 -3.35 6.74
CA GLU A 28 -2.17 -4.15 7.36
C GLU A 28 -1.97 -4.25 8.88
N GLY A 29 -0.70 -4.40 9.34
CA GLY A 29 -0.39 -4.36 10.77
C GLY A 29 -0.74 -3.01 11.41
N ALA A 30 -0.47 -1.90 10.75
CA ALA A 30 -0.88 -0.57 11.23
C ALA A 30 -2.42 -0.42 11.22
N ARG A 31 -3.09 -0.91 10.17
CA ARG A 31 -4.54 -0.84 10.03
C ARG A 31 -5.29 -1.54 11.17
N SER A 32 -4.81 -2.69 11.63
CA SER A 32 -5.43 -3.43 12.73
C SER A 32 -5.32 -2.68 14.07
N ILE A 33 -4.32 -1.81 14.21
CA ILE A 33 -4.08 -1.04 15.44
C ILE A 33 -4.79 0.32 15.41
N TYR A 34 -5.12 0.90 14.25
CA TYR A 34 -5.69 2.26 14.15
C TYR A 34 -6.95 2.47 14.98
N GLY A 35 -7.87 1.50 14.99
CA GLY A 35 -9.10 1.60 15.78
C GLY A 35 -8.84 1.68 17.29
N PRO A 36 -8.16 0.68 17.88
CA PRO A 36 -7.76 0.73 19.28
C PRO A 36 -6.91 1.95 19.63
N PHE A 37 -5.95 2.34 18.79
CA PHE A 37 -5.10 3.51 19.02
C PHE A 37 -5.91 4.81 19.09
N LEU A 38 -6.78 5.05 18.11
CA LEU A 38 -7.64 6.24 18.10
C LEU A 38 -8.57 6.27 19.33
N GLY A 39 -9.11 5.11 19.75
CA GLY A 39 -9.91 4.99 20.95
C GLY A 39 -9.15 5.35 22.22
N LEU A 40 -7.89 4.89 22.35
CA LEU A 40 -7.02 5.19 23.49
C LEU A 40 -6.68 6.67 23.61
N ILE A 41 -6.50 7.38 22.49
CA ILE A 41 -6.21 8.83 22.49
C ILE A 41 -7.47 9.70 22.53
N GLY A 42 -8.66 9.10 22.77
CA GLY A 42 -9.89 9.84 23.05
C GLY A 42 -10.82 10.08 21.86
N ALA A 43 -10.56 9.45 20.70
CA ALA A 43 -11.49 9.52 19.57
C ALA A 43 -12.75 8.70 19.83
N SER A 44 -13.92 9.23 19.51
CA SER A 44 -15.18 8.49 19.62
C SER A 44 -15.27 7.36 18.57
N ALA A 45 -16.08 6.34 18.85
CA ALA A 45 -16.32 5.24 17.90
C ALA A 45 -16.82 5.75 16.53
N PHE A 46 -17.61 6.81 16.51
CA PHE A 46 -18.06 7.47 15.29
C PHE A 46 -16.86 8.00 14.47
N VAL A 47 -15.94 8.71 15.12
CA VAL A 47 -14.75 9.27 14.49
C VAL A 47 -13.87 8.16 13.92
N VAL A 48 -13.67 7.06 14.67
CA VAL A 48 -12.89 5.90 14.21
C VAL A 48 -13.51 5.30 12.95
N SER A 49 -14.80 5.02 12.97
CA SER A 49 -15.51 4.41 11.84
C SER A 49 -15.56 5.36 10.63
N PHE A 50 -15.80 6.64 10.86
CA PHE A 50 -15.81 7.65 9.80
C PHE A 50 -14.42 7.81 9.15
N THR A 51 -13.35 7.86 9.94
CA THR A 51 -11.97 7.93 9.44
C THR A 51 -11.62 6.70 8.60
N SER A 52 -12.01 5.51 9.03
CA SER A 52 -11.78 4.28 8.29
C SER A 52 -12.52 4.28 6.95
N GLY A 53 -13.81 4.60 6.95
CA GLY A 53 -14.64 4.66 5.74
C GLY A 53 -14.19 5.76 4.77
N LEU A 54 -13.90 6.96 5.30
CA LEU A 54 -13.38 8.06 4.50
C LEU A 54 -12.01 7.72 3.90
N GLY A 55 -11.14 7.07 4.66
CA GLY A 55 -9.84 6.61 4.18
C GLY A 55 -9.95 5.63 3.02
N GLU A 56 -10.84 4.64 3.11
CA GLU A 56 -11.10 3.71 2.00
C GLU A 56 -11.66 4.43 0.78
N PHE A 57 -12.61 5.32 0.97
CA PHE A 57 -13.19 6.11 -0.14
C PHE A 57 -12.12 6.96 -0.83
N ILE A 58 -11.34 7.73 -0.08
CA ILE A 58 -10.24 8.54 -0.61
C ILE A 58 -9.22 7.67 -1.32
N GLY A 59 -8.84 6.53 -0.73
CA GLY A 59 -7.90 5.58 -1.31
C GLY A 59 -8.35 5.09 -2.68
N GLN A 60 -9.61 4.70 -2.82
CA GLN A 60 -10.17 4.22 -4.10
C GLN A 60 -10.34 5.35 -5.12
N ALA A 61 -10.87 6.50 -4.71
CA ALA A 61 -11.08 7.64 -5.59
C ALA A 61 -9.75 8.17 -6.14
N LEU A 62 -8.74 8.34 -5.28
CA LEU A 62 -7.41 8.78 -5.69
C LEU A 62 -6.69 7.75 -6.55
N ARG A 63 -6.92 6.45 -6.37
CA ARG A 63 -6.32 5.41 -7.19
C ARG A 63 -6.70 5.55 -8.67
N ILE A 64 -7.94 5.97 -8.95
CA ILE A 64 -8.40 6.25 -10.31
C ILE A 64 -7.66 7.47 -10.86
N ALA A 65 -7.63 8.58 -10.11
CA ALA A 65 -6.97 9.81 -10.53
C ALA A 65 -5.46 9.61 -10.74
N THR A 66 -4.79 8.93 -9.81
CA THR A 66 -3.35 8.65 -9.90
C THR A 66 -3.01 7.67 -11.00
N GLY A 67 -3.92 6.76 -11.37
CA GLY A 67 -3.80 5.91 -12.56
C GLY A 67 -3.71 6.74 -13.84
N VAL A 68 -4.62 7.68 -14.02
CA VAL A 68 -4.59 8.60 -15.19
C VAL A 68 -3.31 9.45 -15.20
N ILE A 69 -2.86 9.92 -14.03
CA ILE A 69 -1.61 10.69 -13.91
C ILE A 69 -0.40 9.81 -14.26
N ALA A 70 -0.37 8.57 -13.79
CA ALA A 70 0.69 7.61 -14.09
C ALA A 70 0.80 7.36 -15.60
N ASP A 71 -0.32 7.12 -16.27
CA ASP A 71 -0.38 6.85 -17.70
C ASP A 71 0.06 8.06 -18.54
N LYS A 72 -0.31 9.27 -18.13
CA LYS A 72 0.09 10.51 -18.81
C LYS A 72 1.54 10.88 -18.58
N SER A 73 2.02 10.79 -17.34
CA SER A 73 3.38 11.20 -16.97
C SER A 73 4.44 10.16 -17.33
N LYS A 74 4.07 8.88 -17.37
CA LYS A 74 4.97 7.71 -17.53
C LYS A 74 6.12 7.64 -16.49
N LYS A 75 6.02 8.43 -15.42
CA LYS A 75 7.02 8.50 -14.34
C LYS A 75 6.71 7.48 -13.23
N TYR A 76 6.50 6.22 -13.62
CA TYR A 76 6.05 5.16 -12.70
C TYR A 76 6.96 4.98 -11.49
N TRP A 77 8.29 5.00 -11.67
CA TRP A 77 9.26 4.88 -10.58
C TRP A 77 9.13 6.01 -9.56
N GLY A 78 9.04 7.27 -10.03
CA GLY A 78 8.90 8.42 -9.14
C GLY A 78 7.60 8.37 -8.33
N MET A 79 6.49 8.01 -8.97
CA MET A 79 5.19 7.84 -8.29
C MET A 79 5.24 6.68 -7.29
N MET A 80 5.86 5.58 -7.64
CA MET A 80 6.02 4.44 -6.75
C MET A 80 6.84 4.80 -5.51
N PHE A 81 8.01 5.43 -5.68
CA PHE A 81 8.84 5.86 -4.55
C PHE A 81 8.15 6.90 -3.68
N LEU A 82 7.48 7.88 -4.28
CA LEU A 82 6.69 8.88 -3.54
C LEU A 82 5.59 8.20 -2.72
N GLY A 83 4.83 7.29 -3.33
CA GLY A 83 3.77 6.56 -2.64
C GLY A 83 4.29 5.72 -1.47
N TYR A 84 5.41 5.01 -1.64
CA TYR A 84 6.05 4.27 -0.54
C TYR A 84 6.57 5.20 0.55
N ALA A 85 7.21 6.31 0.21
CA ALA A 85 7.72 7.27 1.18
C ALA A 85 6.58 7.85 2.02
N VAL A 86 5.49 8.29 1.41
CA VAL A 86 4.32 8.82 2.12
C VAL A 86 3.69 7.75 3.01
N ASN A 87 3.47 6.54 2.48
CA ASN A 87 2.86 5.44 3.20
C ASN A 87 3.70 5.01 4.42
N LEU A 88 5.00 4.78 4.23
CA LEU A 88 5.88 4.26 5.29
C LEU A 88 6.29 5.34 6.30
N LEU A 89 6.32 6.62 5.94
CA LEU A 89 6.63 7.70 6.89
C LEU A 89 5.42 8.07 7.75
N ALA A 90 4.20 7.97 7.23
CA ALA A 90 3.00 8.29 7.99
C ALA A 90 2.83 7.40 9.23
N ILE A 91 3.19 6.12 9.15
CA ILE A 91 3.00 5.15 10.24
C ILE A 91 3.90 5.47 11.46
N PRO A 92 5.23 5.64 11.34
CA PRO A 92 6.06 6.00 12.50
C PRO A 92 5.71 7.35 13.10
N LEU A 93 5.21 8.29 12.30
CA LEU A 93 4.78 9.60 12.80
C LEU A 93 3.59 9.50 13.77
N LEU A 94 2.78 8.45 13.69
CA LEU A 94 1.70 8.21 14.65
C LEU A 94 2.23 7.98 16.08
N ALA A 95 3.45 7.47 16.24
CA ALA A 95 4.06 7.28 17.56
C ALA A 95 4.33 8.59 18.32
N PHE A 96 4.32 9.73 17.63
CA PHE A 96 4.51 11.06 18.22
C PHE A 96 3.20 11.80 18.48
N VAL A 97 2.04 11.14 18.25
CA VAL A 97 0.74 11.77 18.45
C VAL A 97 0.19 11.45 19.83
N ASP A 98 -0.02 12.51 20.62
CA ASP A 98 -0.65 12.44 21.94
C ASP A 98 -2.17 12.67 21.88
N ALA A 99 -2.85 12.38 23.00
CA ALA A 99 -4.29 12.58 23.15
C ALA A 99 -4.74 14.05 22.91
N SER A 100 -3.85 15.02 23.14
CA SER A 100 -4.13 16.46 22.92
C SER A 100 -4.25 16.82 21.44
N ILE A 101 -3.65 16.04 20.54
CA ILE A 101 -3.58 16.29 19.10
C ILE A 101 -4.08 15.10 18.27
N TRP A 102 -5.06 14.36 18.79
CA TRP A 102 -5.60 13.16 18.14
C TRP A 102 -6.08 13.38 16.69
N GLN A 103 -6.44 14.62 16.34
CA GLN A 103 -6.82 14.99 14.96
C GLN A 103 -5.65 14.77 13.98
N VAL A 104 -4.40 14.95 14.45
CA VAL A 104 -3.20 14.70 13.63
C VAL A 104 -3.10 13.21 13.27
N ALA A 105 -3.51 12.31 14.17
CA ALA A 105 -3.56 10.88 13.86
C ALA A 105 -4.48 10.59 12.66
N ILE A 106 -5.65 11.23 12.61
CA ILE A 106 -6.57 11.06 11.48
C ILE A 106 -5.92 11.50 10.17
N VAL A 107 -5.26 12.68 10.18
CA VAL A 107 -4.57 13.19 8.99
C VAL A 107 -3.47 12.24 8.53
N LEU A 108 -2.69 11.68 9.46
CA LEU A 108 -1.62 10.72 9.14
C LEU A 108 -2.18 9.41 8.58
N ILE A 109 -3.28 8.89 9.13
CA ILE A 109 -3.97 7.71 8.61
C ILE A 109 -4.50 7.95 7.20
N LEU A 110 -5.10 9.10 6.95
CA LEU A 110 -5.56 9.46 5.60
C LEU A 110 -4.39 9.64 4.63
N LEU A 111 -3.30 10.26 5.07
CA LEU A 111 -2.09 10.44 4.28
C LEU A 111 -1.45 9.10 3.89
N GLU A 112 -1.44 8.14 4.80
CA GLU A 112 -1.01 6.76 4.55
C GLU A 112 -1.84 6.14 3.39
N ARG A 113 -3.17 6.31 3.39
CA ARG A 113 -4.05 5.84 2.30
C ARG A 113 -3.75 6.53 0.97
N VAL A 114 -3.47 7.82 0.99
CA VAL A 114 -3.03 8.57 -0.18
C VAL A 114 -1.73 7.98 -0.75
N GLY A 115 -0.75 7.66 0.10
CA GLY A 115 0.49 7.00 -0.32
C GLY A 115 0.23 5.68 -1.04
N LYS A 116 -0.65 4.83 -0.49
CA LYS A 116 -1.06 3.56 -1.12
C LYS A 116 -1.76 3.80 -2.46
N ALA A 117 -2.62 4.80 -2.55
CA ALA A 117 -3.33 5.15 -3.79
C ALA A 117 -2.38 5.64 -4.90
N ILE A 118 -1.31 6.35 -4.56
CA ILE A 118 -0.32 6.82 -5.53
C ILE A 118 0.54 5.66 -6.07
N ARG A 119 0.99 4.75 -5.19
CA ARG A 119 1.90 3.67 -5.60
C ARG A 119 1.21 2.55 -6.39
N ALA A 120 -0.06 2.27 -6.11
CA ALA A 120 -0.76 1.10 -6.64
C ALA A 120 -0.81 1.07 -8.19
N PRO A 121 -1.28 2.12 -8.90
CA PRO A 121 -1.31 2.09 -10.37
C PRO A 121 0.10 2.11 -10.97
N ALA A 122 1.05 2.82 -10.37
CA ALA A 122 2.43 2.85 -10.84
C ALA A 122 3.08 1.46 -10.74
N LYS A 123 2.85 0.71 -9.65
CA LYS A 123 3.28 -0.68 -9.49
C LYS A 123 2.68 -1.58 -10.56
N SER A 124 1.37 -1.51 -10.80
CA SER A 124 0.69 -2.30 -11.82
C SER A 124 1.25 -2.03 -13.22
N ALA A 125 1.55 -0.78 -13.54
CA ALA A 125 2.19 -0.41 -14.80
C ALA A 125 3.60 -1.01 -14.92
N LEU A 126 4.42 -1.00 -13.86
CA LEU A 126 5.75 -1.63 -13.85
C LEU A 126 5.67 -3.16 -14.04
N VAL A 127 4.69 -3.83 -13.41
CA VAL A 127 4.44 -5.25 -13.62
C VAL A 127 4.08 -5.53 -15.08
N SER A 128 3.29 -4.67 -15.72
CA SER A 128 2.88 -4.86 -17.12
C SER A 128 4.06 -4.88 -18.10
N PHE A 129 5.18 -4.24 -17.80
CA PHE A 129 6.39 -4.32 -18.64
C PHE A 129 7.04 -5.70 -18.69
N THR A 130 6.71 -6.60 -17.77
CA THR A 130 7.19 -8.00 -17.79
C THR A 130 6.32 -8.92 -18.62
N THR A 131 5.10 -8.48 -18.95
CA THR A 131 4.09 -9.31 -19.64
C THR A 131 4.54 -9.80 -21.03
N PRO A 132 5.30 -9.05 -21.84
CA PRO A 132 5.81 -9.55 -23.12
C PRO A 132 6.76 -10.76 -22.98
N HIS A 133 7.39 -10.91 -21.81
CA HIS A 133 8.40 -11.95 -21.57
C HIS A 133 7.86 -13.18 -20.82
N LEU A 134 6.86 -12.98 -19.95
CA LEU A 134 6.33 -14.02 -19.06
C LEU A 134 4.86 -14.38 -19.33
N GLY A 135 4.15 -13.50 -20.05
CA GLY A 135 2.70 -13.54 -20.19
C GLY A 135 2.00 -12.79 -19.05
N ALA A 136 0.86 -12.16 -19.36
CA ALA A 136 0.13 -11.32 -18.40
C ALA A 136 -0.30 -12.11 -17.14
N GLY A 137 -0.89 -13.29 -17.32
CA GLY A 137 -1.35 -14.12 -16.20
C GLY A 137 -0.24 -14.43 -15.19
N LYS A 138 0.96 -14.84 -15.64
CA LYS A 138 2.08 -15.15 -14.75
C LYS A 138 2.64 -13.91 -14.06
N SER A 139 2.79 -12.79 -14.78
CA SER A 139 3.33 -11.56 -14.24
C SER A 139 2.47 -11.03 -13.09
N PHE A 140 1.16 -10.95 -13.30
CA PHE A 140 0.24 -10.48 -12.27
C PHE A 140 0.00 -11.50 -11.16
N ALA A 141 -0.01 -12.82 -11.47
CA ALA A 141 -0.16 -13.86 -10.45
C ALA A 141 1.00 -13.86 -9.45
N ILE A 142 2.25 -13.74 -9.92
CA ILE A 142 3.42 -13.65 -9.02
C ILE A 142 3.28 -12.42 -8.10
N GLN A 143 2.89 -11.28 -8.65
CA GLN A 143 2.73 -10.06 -7.87
C GLN A 143 1.60 -10.20 -6.84
N GLU A 144 0.45 -10.72 -7.25
CA GLU A 144 -0.72 -10.89 -6.38
C GLU A 144 -0.43 -11.86 -5.23
N VAL A 145 0.26 -12.98 -5.51
CA VAL A 145 0.65 -13.94 -4.47
C VAL A 145 1.55 -13.28 -3.43
N LEU A 146 2.52 -12.47 -3.83
CA LEU A 146 3.41 -11.78 -2.90
C LEU A 146 2.67 -10.72 -2.08
N ASP A 147 1.73 -9.98 -2.70
CA ASP A 147 0.88 -9.02 -2.02
C ASP A 147 -0.04 -9.71 -0.99
N GLN A 148 -0.65 -10.85 -1.35
CA GLN A 148 -1.50 -11.63 -0.45
C GLN A 148 -0.72 -12.26 0.71
N ILE A 149 0.50 -12.73 0.49
CA ILE A 149 1.37 -13.20 1.58
C ILE A 149 1.65 -12.07 2.56
N GLY A 150 1.92 -10.85 2.08
CA GLY A 150 2.13 -9.67 2.92
C GLY A 150 0.87 -9.31 3.74
N ALA A 151 -0.29 -9.38 3.12
CA ALA A 151 -1.56 -9.08 3.77
C ALA A 151 -1.99 -10.17 4.76
N PHE A 152 -1.73 -11.46 4.44
CA PHE A 152 -2.13 -12.59 5.29
C PHE A 152 -1.30 -12.69 6.57
N TRP A 153 -0.06 -12.23 6.55
CA TRP A 153 0.83 -12.27 7.71
C TRP A 153 0.63 -11.05 8.63
N ASP A 154 -0.63 -10.63 8.82
CA ASP A 154 -0.97 -9.60 9.81
C ASP A 154 -0.74 -10.17 11.23
N PRO A 155 0.24 -9.65 12.00
CA PRO A 155 0.52 -10.15 13.35
C PRO A 155 -0.62 -9.91 14.33
N CYS A 156 -1.60 -9.10 13.96
CA CYS A 156 -2.77 -8.76 14.78
C CYS A 156 -4.05 -9.44 14.30
N SER A 157 -4.01 -10.19 13.18
CA SER A 157 -5.16 -11.00 12.77
C SER A 157 -5.33 -12.17 13.74
N PRO A 158 -6.48 -12.30 14.43
CA PRO A 158 -6.76 -13.53 15.14
C PRO A 158 -6.80 -14.64 14.08
N LEU A 159 -5.89 -15.62 14.21
CA LEU A 159 -5.92 -16.82 13.39
C LEU A 159 -7.36 -17.37 13.43
N PRO A 160 -7.98 -17.67 12.26
CA PRO A 160 -9.27 -18.33 12.26
C PRO A 160 -9.06 -19.74 12.86
N PHE A 161 -9.45 -19.91 14.11
CA PHE A 161 -9.66 -21.21 14.71
C PHE A 161 -11.08 -21.69 14.43
#